data_552ce902bf5e97b3f35a244017d5fb8b
#
_entry.id   552ce902bf5e97b3f35a244017d5fb8b
#
_cell.length_a   1.000
_cell.length_b   1.000
_cell.length_c   1.000
_cell.angle_alpha   90.00
_cell.angle_beta   90.00
_cell.angle_gamma   90.00
#
_symmetry.space_group_name_H-M   'P 1'
#
loop_
_entity.id
_entity.type
_entity.pdbx_description
1 polymer ?
#
loop_
_entity_poly.entity_id
_entity_poly.type
_entity_poly.pdbx_seq_one_letter_code
_entity_poly.pdbx_strand_id
1 'polypeptide(L)'
;VVIIGQDPYHEPGQYYGLCFSVLDGVPFPPSLVNIFKEIQNDLGKPVPRSGRLERWSNQGVLLINSILTVRAHQAGSHQGKGWEEFTDAVIKRINDEKENVVFMLWGAYAQKKGAFIDRTRHCVLTAPHPSPLSADRGFFGCKHFSKANEYFRSKGLPEIDW
;
A
#
# COMPACT_ATOMS: atom_id res chain seq x y z
N VAL A 1 -1.59 -5.73 7.88
CA VAL A 1 -0.70 -4.92 7.05
C VAL A 1 -1.40 -3.63 6.67
N VAL A 2 -0.66 -2.53 6.67
CA VAL A 2 -1.15 -1.23 6.18
C VAL A 2 -0.25 -0.78 5.03
N ILE A 3 -0.85 -0.50 3.89
CA ILE A 3 -0.18 0.08 2.71
C ILE A 3 -0.83 1.44 2.46
N ILE A 4 -0.02 2.50 2.41
CA ILE A 4 -0.49 3.87 2.29
C ILE A 4 -0.17 4.39 0.88
N GLY A 5 -1.22 4.74 0.13
CA GLY A 5 -1.10 5.50 -1.10
C GLY A 5 -1.34 6.99 -0.86
N GLN A 6 -1.11 7.82 -1.86
CA GLN A 6 -1.34 9.26 -1.75
C GLN A 6 -2.69 9.66 -2.34
N ASP A 7 -2.82 9.59 -3.64
CA ASP A 7 -4.01 10.04 -4.38
C ASP A 7 -4.70 8.88 -5.07
N PRO A 8 -6.05 8.90 -5.17
CA PRO A 8 -6.76 7.92 -5.99
C PRO A 8 -6.46 8.12 -7.48
N TYR A 9 -6.62 7.04 -8.25
CA TYR A 9 -6.64 7.15 -9.71
C TYR A 9 -7.76 8.10 -10.14
N HIS A 10 -7.49 8.98 -11.09
CA HIS A 10 -8.42 10.06 -11.46
C HIS A 10 -9.24 9.79 -12.73
N GLU A 11 -8.97 8.71 -13.45
CA GLU A 11 -9.79 8.36 -14.61
C GLU A 11 -11.03 7.56 -14.20
N PRO A 12 -12.17 7.77 -14.86
CA PRO A 12 -13.39 7.03 -14.56
C PRO A 12 -13.17 5.51 -14.63
N GLY A 13 -13.74 4.80 -13.66
CA GLY A 13 -13.66 3.33 -13.63
C GLY A 13 -12.37 2.76 -13.07
N GLN A 14 -11.42 3.58 -12.63
CA GLN A 14 -10.16 3.09 -12.08
C GLN A 14 -10.23 2.84 -10.57
N TYR A 15 -10.41 3.90 -9.78
CA TYR A 15 -10.42 3.82 -8.32
C TYR A 15 -11.77 3.38 -7.79
N TYR A 16 -11.76 2.41 -6.88
CA TYR A 16 -13.00 1.91 -6.26
C TYR A 16 -12.85 1.66 -4.75
N GLY A 17 -11.86 2.25 -4.09
CA GLY A 17 -11.72 2.24 -2.64
C GLY A 17 -10.45 1.61 -2.08
N LEU A 18 -9.74 0.80 -2.84
CA LEU A 18 -8.47 0.18 -2.43
C LEU A 18 -7.32 0.82 -3.21
N CYS A 19 -6.33 1.38 -2.50
CA CYS A 19 -5.21 2.01 -3.19
C CYS A 19 -4.44 0.98 -4.04
N PHE A 20 -3.94 1.42 -5.18
CA PHE A 20 -3.26 0.62 -6.22
C PHE A 20 -4.15 -0.37 -6.97
N SER A 21 -5.30 -0.77 -6.42
CA SER A 21 -6.19 -1.76 -7.02
C SER A 21 -6.98 -1.21 -8.18
N VAL A 22 -7.25 -2.05 -9.18
CA VAL A 22 -8.18 -1.75 -10.27
C VAL A 22 -9.12 -2.93 -10.49
N LEU A 23 -10.30 -2.64 -11.03
CA LEU A 23 -11.29 -3.67 -11.39
C LEU A 23 -10.82 -4.49 -12.59
N ASP A 24 -11.44 -5.66 -12.77
CA ASP A 24 -11.18 -6.51 -13.92
C ASP A 24 -11.46 -5.77 -15.23
N GLY A 25 -10.63 -6.02 -16.24
CA GLY A 25 -10.73 -5.37 -17.54
C GLY A 25 -10.07 -4.00 -17.61
N VAL A 26 -9.62 -3.43 -16.49
CA VAL A 26 -8.86 -2.19 -16.46
C VAL A 26 -7.37 -2.50 -16.59
N PRO A 27 -6.65 -1.83 -17.49
CA PRO A 27 -5.21 -2.00 -17.59
C PRO A 27 -4.51 -1.70 -16.26
N PHE A 28 -3.48 -2.49 -15.93
CA PHE A 28 -2.74 -2.28 -14.69
C PHE A 28 -1.99 -0.95 -14.74
N PRO A 29 -2.24 -0.04 -13.77
CA PRO A 29 -1.42 1.16 -13.65
C PRO A 29 0.06 0.82 -13.44
N PRO A 30 0.99 1.69 -13.85
CA PRO A 30 2.43 1.37 -13.80
C PRO A 30 2.95 0.99 -12.41
N SER A 31 2.45 1.63 -11.35
CA SER A 31 2.84 1.27 -9.98
C SER A 31 2.38 -0.13 -9.61
N LEU A 32 1.18 -0.54 -10.02
CA LEU A 32 0.67 -1.88 -9.76
C LEU A 32 1.48 -2.94 -10.52
N VAL A 33 1.85 -2.66 -11.76
CA VAL A 33 2.76 -3.54 -12.53
C VAL A 33 4.04 -3.79 -11.74
N ASN A 34 4.63 -2.74 -11.18
CA ASN A 34 5.88 -2.84 -10.43
C ASN A 34 5.70 -3.56 -9.10
N ILE A 35 4.57 -3.36 -8.42
CA ILE A 35 4.24 -4.13 -7.21
C ILE A 35 4.20 -5.63 -7.52
N PHE A 36 3.49 -6.03 -8.56
CA PHE A 36 3.43 -7.44 -8.96
C PHE A 36 4.78 -7.99 -9.40
N LYS A 37 5.59 -7.16 -10.07
CA LYS A 37 6.94 -7.54 -10.46
C LYS A 37 7.83 -7.82 -9.25
N GLU A 38 7.74 -7.00 -8.21
CA GLU A 38 8.50 -7.23 -6.97
C GLU A 38 8.00 -8.47 -6.24
N ILE A 39 6.69 -8.72 -6.19
CA ILE A 39 6.15 -9.95 -5.60
C ILE A 39 6.67 -11.19 -6.34
N GLN A 40 6.72 -11.15 -7.66
CA GLN A 40 7.26 -12.24 -8.47
C GLN A 40 8.75 -12.47 -8.15
N ASN A 41 9.53 -11.41 -8.07
CA ASN A 41 10.96 -11.52 -7.78
C ASN A 41 11.23 -11.94 -6.33
N ASP A 42 10.41 -11.49 -5.38
CA ASP A 42 10.58 -11.77 -3.96
C ASP A 42 10.09 -13.17 -3.57
N LEU A 43 8.91 -13.55 -4.05
CA LEU A 43 8.22 -14.77 -3.63
C LEU A 43 8.13 -15.85 -4.71
N GLY A 44 8.52 -15.56 -5.94
CA GLY A 44 8.39 -16.49 -7.06
C GLY A 44 6.96 -16.69 -7.55
N LYS A 45 6.02 -15.85 -7.11
CA LYS A 45 4.62 -15.96 -7.53
C LYS A 45 4.41 -15.33 -8.92
N PRO A 46 3.62 -15.96 -9.81
CA PRO A 46 3.34 -15.38 -11.10
C PRO A 46 2.51 -14.10 -10.97
N VAL A 47 2.69 -13.20 -11.94
CA VAL A 47 1.86 -11.99 -12.03
C VAL A 47 0.40 -12.41 -12.23
N PRO A 48 -0.55 -11.92 -11.40
CA PRO A 48 -1.95 -12.29 -11.54
C PRO A 48 -2.57 -11.67 -12.79
N ARG A 49 -3.65 -12.28 -13.26
CA ARG A 49 -4.42 -11.74 -14.39
C ARG A 49 -5.31 -10.59 -14.00
N SER A 50 -5.71 -10.53 -12.74
CA SER A 50 -6.59 -9.49 -12.18
C SER A 50 -5.78 -8.47 -11.40
N GLY A 51 -6.11 -7.19 -11.56
CA GLY A 51 -5.56 -6.10 -10.76
C GLY A 51 -6.33 -5.83 -9.48
N ARG A 52 -7.31 -6.67 -9.15
CA ARG A 52 -8.10 -6.54 -7.91
C ARG A 52 -7.29 -7.01 -6.71
N LEU A 53 -7.24 -6.19 -5.67
CA LEU A 53 -6.50 -6.48 -4.45
C LEU A 53 -7.40 -6.82 -3.25
N GLU A 54 -8.68 -7.11 -3.50
CA GLU A 54 -9.59 -7.56 -2.44
C GLU A 54 -9.09 -8.83 -1.77
N ARG A 55 -8.38 -9.68 -2.50
CA ARG A 55 -7.76 -10.88 -1.95
C ARG A 55 -6.79 -10.55 -0.81
N TRP A 56 -6.07 -9.44 -0.92
CA TRP A 56 -5.23 -8.95 0.18
C TRP A 56 -6.06 -8.34 1.30
N SER A 57 -7.03 -7.53 0.94
CA SER A 57 -7.92 -6.87 1.90
C SER A 57 -8.66 -7.90 2.77
N ASN A 58 -9.11 -9.00 2.17
CA ASN A 58 -9.78 -10.08 2.89
C ASN A 58 -8.87 -10.81 3.89
N GLN A 59 -7.58 -10.66 3.76
CA GLN A 59 -6.59 -11.24 4.67
C GLN A 59 -6.09 -10.25 5.72
N GLY A 60 -6.67 -9.04 5.79
CA GLY A 60 -6.28 -8.05 6.77
C GLY A 60 -5.24 -7.02 6.27
N VAL A 61 -5.14 -6.82 4.96
CA VAL A 61 -4.32 -5.76 4.39
C VAL A 61 -5.20 -4.52 4.17
N LEU A 62 -4.91 -3.44 4.87
CA LEU A 62 -5.56 -2.15 4.65
C LEU A 62 -4.82 -1.41 3.54
N LEU A 63 -5.52 -1.17 2.44
CA LEU A 63 -5.02 -0.44 1.27
C LEU A 63 -5.70 0.93 1.25
N ILE A 64 -5.06 1.93 1.84
CA ILE A 64 -5.67 3.24 2.06
C ILE A 64 -4.87 4.36 1.39
N ASN A 65 -5.55 5.17 0.57
CA ASN A 65 -4.99 6.43 0.11
C ASN A 65 -5.11 7.48 1.21
N SER A 66 -4.17 8.41 1.25
CA SER A 66 -4.24 9.57 2.14
C SER A 66 -5.47 10.44 1.82
N ILE A 67 -5.79 10.57 0.54
CA ILE A 67 -6.91 11.33 0.01
C ILE A 67 -7.88 10.32 -0.62
N LEU A 68 -9.14 10.30 -0.20
CA LEU A 68 -10.06 9.22 -0.55
C LEU A 68 -10.98 9.52 -1.74
N THR A 69 -10.98 10.76 -2.22
CA THR A 69 -11.78 11.14 -3.40
C THR A 69 -10.96 11.99 -4.36
N VAL A 70 -11.44 12.09 -5.60
CA VAL A 70 -10.80 12.86 -6.65
C VAL A 70 -11.87 13.24 -7.69
N ARG A 71 -11.75 14.40 -8.31
CA ARG A 71 -12.56 14.73 -9.47
C ARG A 71 -12.05 13.97 -10.70
N ALA A 72 -12.96 13.50 -11.53
CA ALA A 72 -12.61 12.83 -12.77
C ALA A 72 -11.65 13.70 -13.60
N HIS A 73 -10.60 13.08 -14.13
CA HIS A 73 -9.57 13.70 -14.97
C HIS A 73 -8.70 14.76 -14.28
N GLN A 74 -8.83 14.94 -12.95
CA GLN A 74 -8.12 16.01 -12.22
C GLN A 74 -7.33 15.41 -11.05
N ALA A 75 -6.13 14.92 -11.34
CA ALA A 75 -5.24 14.32 -10.33
C ALA A 75 -5.01 15.28 -9.16
N GLY A 76 -5.15 14.77 -7.93
CA GLY A 76 -4.90 15.55 -6.72
C GLY A 76 -5.91 16.67 -6.46
N SER A 77 -7.05 16.68 -7.14
CA SER A 77 -8.02 17.78 -7.06
C SER A 77 -8.62 17.98 -5.66
N HIS A 78 -8.64 16.95 -4.82
CA HIS A 78 -9.15 17.06 -3.46
C HIS A 78 -8.04 17.14 -2.39
N GLN A 79 -6.82 17.41 -2.80
CA GLN A 79 -5.71 17.61 -1.87
C GLN A 79 -5.99 18.84 -0.98
N GLY A 80 -5.68 18.72 0.32
CA GLY A 80 -5.89 19.83 1.27
C GLY A 80 -7.34 20.10 1.61
N LYS A 81 -8.27 19.16 1.36
CA LYS A 81 -9.71 19.33 1.63
C LYS A 81 -10.21 18.60 2.87
N GLY A 82 -9.30 18.04 3.69
CA GLY A 82 -9.65 17.41 4.96
C GLY A 82 -9.47 15.89 5.00
N TRP A 83 -9.31 15.22 3.88
CA TRP A 83 -9.10 13.75 3.87
C TRP A 83 -7.82 13.34 4.59
N GLU A 84 -6.75 14.13 4.45
CA GLU A 84 -5.45 13.82 5.05
C GLU A 84 -5.54 13.72 6.57
N GLU A 85 -6.28 14.62 7.21
CA GLU A 85 -6.49 14.60 8.66
C GLU A 85 -7.27 13.38 9.11
N PHE A 86 -8.31 13.00 8.33
CA PHE A 86 -9.10 11.80 8.62
C PHE A 86 -8.24 10.54 8.51
N THR A 87 -7.49 10.39 7.44
CA THR A 87 -6.66 9.20 7.23
C THR A 87 -5.48 9.15 8.22
N ASP A 88 -4.92 10.30 8.62
CA ASP A 88 -3.97 10.36 9.72
C ASP A 88 -4.57 9.82 11.02
N ALA A 89 -5.81 10.17 11.32
CA ALA A 89 -6.51 9.67 12.49
C ALA A 89 -6.72 8.15 12.44
N VAL A 90 -7.06 7.61 11.25
CA VAL A 90 -7.20 6.16 11.05
C VAL A 90 -5.88 5.43 11.34
N ILE A 91 -4.78 5.93 10.79
CA ILE A 91 -3.45 5.32 10.98
C ILE A 91 -3.02 5.42 12.43
N LYS A 92 -3.28 6.56 13.08
CA LYS A 92 -2.98 6.75 14.51
C LYS A 92 -3.76 5.76 15.37
N ARG A 93 -5.02 5.53 15.08
CA ARG A 93 -5.88 4.56 15.77
C ARG A 93 -5.29 3.15 15.67
N ILE A 94 -4.86 2.75 14.50
CA ILE A 94 -4.22 1.44 14.27
C ILE A 94 -2.93 1.36 15.09
N ASN A 95 -2.10 2.39 15.05
CA ASN A 95 -0.86 2.44 15.81
C ASN A 95 -1.08 2.27 17.31
N ASP A 96 -2.09 2.96 17.85
CA ASP A 96 -2.34 3.02 19.29
C ASP A 96 -3.08 1.78 19.82
N GLU A 97 -3.99 1.20 19.03
CA GLU A 97 -4.90 0.15 19.50
C GLU A 97 -4.53 -1.26 19.04
N LYS A 98 -3.71 -1.40 17.99
CA LYS A 98 -3.29 -2.70 17.47
C LYS A 98 -1.86 -3.01 17.87
N GLU A 99 -1.47 -4.28 17.71
CA GLU A 99 -0.10 -4.75 17.90
C GLU A 99 0.32 -5.60 16.71
N ASN A 100 1.62 -5.64 16.44
CA ASN A 100 2.21 -6.48 15.41
C ASN A 100 1.63 -6.22 14.02
N VAL A 101 1.41 -4.96 13.69
CA VAL A 101 1.01 -4.53 12.35
C VAL A 101 2.27 -4.24 11.52
N VAL A 102 2.27 -4.65 10.26
CA VAL A 102 3.31 -4.29 9.31
C VAL A 102 2.82 -3.09 8.51
N PHE A 103 3.57 -1.99 8.57
CA PHE A 103 3.32 -0.79 7.77
C PHE A 103 4.32 -0.75 6.63
N MET A 104 3.83 -0.74 5.40
CA MET A 104 4.65 -0.58 4.20
C MET A 104 4.53 0.85 3.71
N LEU A 105 5.60 1.62 3.88
CA LEU A 105 5.64 3.04 3.58
C LEU A 105 6.51 3.27 2.35
N TRP A 106 5.88 3.44 1.21
CA TRP A 106 6.53 3.57 -0.09
C TRP A 106 6.57 5.03 -0.53
N GLY A 107 7.79 5.56 -0.60
CA GLY A 107 8.05 6.95 -0.97
C GLY A 107 8.03 7.91 0.20
N ALA A 108 8.55 9.11 -0.04
CA ALA A 108 8.73 10.12 1.01
C ALA A 108 7.41 10.55 1.66
N TYR A 109 6.34 10.67 0.87
CA TYR A 109 5.04 11.08 1.37
C TYR A 109 4.49 10.10 2.40
N ALA A 110 4.46 8.80 2.06
CA ALA A 110 3.98 7.76 2.98
C ALA A 110 4.87 7.66 4.22
N GLN A 111 6.18 7.78 4.06
CA GLN A 111 7.13 7.74 5.17
C GLN A 111 6.93 8.90 6.13
N LYS A 112 6.66 10.10 5.63
CA LYS A 112 6.34 11.26 6.45
C LYS A 112 5.01 11.07 7.19
N LYS A 113 3.99 10.56 6.50
CA LYS A 113 2.68 10.29 7.09
C LYS A 113 2.76 9.25 8.21
N GLY A 114 3.62 8.26 8.07
CA GLY A 114 3.83 7.19 9.05
C GLY A 114 4.99 7.42 10.02
N ALA A 115 5.54 8.63 10.11
CA ALA A 115 6.72 8.90 10.93
C ALA A 115 6.49 8.70 12.43
N PHE A 116 5.25 8.81 12.90
CA PHE A 116 4.88 8.67 14.31
C PHE A 116 4.67 7.22 14.75
N ILE A 117 4.69 6.24 13.86
CA ILE A 117 4.37 4.84 14.17
C ILE A 117 5.38 4.29 15.18
N ASP A 118 4.86 3.63 16.21
CA ASP A 118 5.66 3.00 17.26
C ASP A 118 6.33 1.71 16.73
N ARG A 119 7.62 1.80 16.48
CA ARG A 119 8.41 0.69 15.92
C ARG A 119 8.74 -0.39 16.96
N THR A 120 8.44 -0.16 18.23
CA THR A 120 8.58 -1.20 19.28
C THR A 120 7.39 -2.14 19.29
N ARG A 121 6.23 -1.70 18.78
CA ARG A 121 4.99 -2.48 18.73
C ARG A 121 4.67 -2.99 17.34
N HIS A 122 5.17 -2.33 16.29
CA HIS A 122 4.86 -2.60 14.90
C HIS A 122 6.12 -2.73 14.08
N CYS A 123 6.00 -3.36 12.92
CA CYS A 123 7.07 -3.44 11.92
C CYS A 123 6.84 -2.36 10.87
N VAL A 124 7.82 -1.49 10.66
CA VAL A 124 7.76 -0.45 9.63
C VAL A 124 8.79 -0.76 8.55
N LEU A 125 8.31 -0.99 7.34
CA LEU A 125 9.14 -1.27 6.16
C LEU A 125 9.07 -0.07 5.22
N THR A 126 10.22 0.49 4.88
CA THR A 126 10.32 1.66 4.00
C THR A 126 11.04 1.31 2.71
N ALA A 127 10.60 1.91 1.62
CA ALA A 127 11.22 1.78 0.31
C ALA A 127 10.84 2.99 -0.55
N PRO A 128 11.56 3.26 -1.66
CA PRO A 128 11.08 4.20 -2.66
C PRO A 128 9.72 3.77 -3.21
N HIS A 129 8.97 4.70 -3.79
CA HIS A 129 7.65 4.42 -4.35
C HIS A 129 7.73 3.45 -5.54
N PRO A 130 6.74 2.58 -5.75
CA PRO A 130 6.71 1.64 -6.89
C PRO A 130 6.49 2.29 -8.25
N SER A 131 6.24 3.61 -8.32
CA SER A 131 6.18 4.34 -9.58
C SER A 131 7.43 4.08 -10.44
N PRO A 132 7.30 4.01 -11.78
CA PRO A 132 8.45 3.92 -12.67
C PRO A 132 9.50 5.01 -12.46
N LEU A 133 9.10 6.15 -11.90
CA LEU A 133 10.02 7.27 -11.61
C LEU A 133 11.01 6.96 -10.48
N SER A 134 10.71 5.98 -9.62
CA SER A 134 11.50 5.71 -8.42
C SER A 134 11.72 4.23 -8.10
N ALA A 135 11.01 3.33 -8.76
CA ALA A 135 11.08 1.89 -8.44
C ALA A 135 12.50 1.32 -8.53
N ASP A 136 13.28 1.76 -9.51
CA ASP A 136 14.67 1.31 -9.70
C ASP A 136 15.62 1.82 -8.62
N ARG A 137 15.17 2.77 -7.79
CA ARG A 137 16.00 3.35 -6.72
C ARG A 137 15.94 2.55 -5.43
N GLY A 138 15.22 1.42 -5.39
CA GLY A 138 15.18 0.56 -4.22
C GLY A 138 13.83 -0.04 -3.88
N PHE A 139 12.76 0.23 -4.64
CA PHE A 139 11.53 -0.54 -4.50
C PHE A 139 11.75 -1.98 -4.97
N PHE A 140 12.32 -2.14 -6.17
CA PHE A 140 12.74 -3.46 -6.63
C PHE A 140 13.87 -3.97 -5.74
N GLY A 141 13.69 -5.15 -5.19
CA GLY A 141 14.63 -5.74 -4.24
C GLY A 141 14.36 -5.40 -2.78
N CYS A 142 13.31 -4.62 -2.47
CA CYS A 142 12.96 -4.31 -1.08
C CYS A 142 12.46 -5.52 -0.30
N LYS A 143 11.89 -6.51 -0.96
CA LYS A 143 11.43 -7.78 -0.37
C LYS A 143 10.42 -7.59 0.75
N HIS A 144 9.60 -6.55 0.67
CA HIS A 144 8.64 -6.23 1.72
C HIS A 144 7.64 -7.36 1.95
N PHE A 145 7.28 -8.10 0.91
CA PHE A 145 6.26 -9.15 1.00
C PHE A 145 6.75 -10.37 1.78
N SER A 146 7.97 -10.82 1.54
CA SER A 146 8.59 -11.87 2.34
C SER A 146 8.97 -11.38 3.75
N LYS A 147 9.43 -10.14 3.88
CA LYS A 147 9.76 -9.56 5.19
C LYS A 147 8.53 -9.43 6.09
N ALA A 148 7.38 -9.05 5.53
CA ALA A 148 6.14 -9.00 6.29
C ALA A 148 5.76 -10.39 6.82
N ASN A 149 5.83 -11.40 5.97
CA ASN A 149 5.51 -12.78 6.36
C ASN A 149 6.50 -13.34 7.38
N GLU A 150 7.77 -13.02 7.24
CA GLU A 150 8.78 -13.41 8.24
C GLU A 150 8.47 -12.78 9.60
N TYR A 151 8.10 -11.51 9.62
CA TYR A 151 7.69 -10.84 10.86
C TYR A 151 6.47 -11.51 11.48
N PHE A 152 5.42 -11.80 10.71
CA PHE A 152 4.23 -12.47 11.22
C PHE A 152 4.56 -13.86 11.76
N ARG A 153 5.39 -14.62 11.06
CA ARG A 153 5.83 -15.94 11.51
C ARG A 153 6.56 -15.85 12.85
N SER A 154 7.41 -14.85 13.04
CA SER A 154 8.13 -14.62 14.28
C SER A 154 7.20 -14.27 15.45
N LYS A 155 6.01 -13.79 15.17
CA LYS A 155 4.99 -13.44 16.17
C LYS A 155 3.90 -14.49 16.32
N GLY A 156 4.03 -15.63 15.65
CA GLY A 156 2.99 -16.67 15.67
C GLY A 156 1.69 -16.28 14.99
N LEU A 157 1.75 -15.35 14.04
CA LEU A 157 0.59 -14.85 13.31
C LEU A 157 0.53 -15.42 11.89
N PRO A 158 -0.67 -15.51 11.31
CA PRO A 158 -0.82 -15.98 9.93
C PRO A 158 -0.08 -15.09 8.94
N GLU A 159 0.56 -15.73 7.95
CA GLU A 159 1.18 -15.03 6.84
C GLU A 159 0.14 -14.57 5.82
N ILE A 160 0.51 -13.60 5.02
CA ILE A 160 -0.32 -13.12 3.92
C ILE A 160 0.01 -13.92 2.65
N ASP A 161 -1.01 -14.39 1.96
CA ASP A 161 -0.88 -14.96 0.63
C ASP A 161 -0.97 -13.82 -0.39
N TRP A 162 0.17 -13.31 -0.74
CA TRP A 162 0.27 -12.19 -1.68
C TRP A 162 -0.07 -12.63 -3.13
#